data_aad205acb7c9446e4c91a06f1776ce61
#
_entry.id   aad205acb7c9446e4c91a06f1776ce61
#
_cell.length_a   1.000
_cell.length_b   1.000
_cell.length_c   1.000
_cell.angle_alpha   90.00
_cell.angle_beta   90.00
_cell.angle_gamma   90.00
#
_symmetry.space_group_name_H-M   'P 1'
#
loop_
_entity.id
_entity.type
_entity.pdbx_description
1 polymer ?
#
loop_
_entity_poly.entity_id
_entity_poly.type
_entity_poly.pdbx_seq_one_letter_code
_entity_poly.pdbx_strand_id
1 'polypeptide(L)'
;LKKLDQNLVILGCIIVFLNSLMLRWPIFGLVSLILLPLLATTLTKQTGKNYLAKLFYIVILLFLWLPFSALSFSLERLNQVALSLPLSAWIFTNRRIILGIGLLIFLVLYYLALRSFLGIIPYFTTSASLKETLKQSFSKTKHHFWHYAKYIVLGGASLWGVDLLGLWATTLVTTQSVAIIYAVSFWTLKQILLLSLVFWSIKSELISRPAVALPANWKKWGAGVLVLLALGIQVNLAHKALNVDPGTLPLVISHRGVDGKNGVQNTLPALDKTTHAAKPAYVELDIQETADRRFVVSHDENLRKLAHKNLVIADNSLEQLTQVKLKENGHVAYVTSFDSYLKQAQKLKQPLLVELKINQGTGKKFSEYFCELYGKKLAKRDAVHSMDLAAINELKQRLPKMQAGYILPFNLFSLAENKADFYSLEYKTATKNFIQTAHANGKKVYLWTINSPKQALMAWVLGADGVITDEPSKIEKSLADRSSKTYLKANLKLYLKGMI
;
A
#
# COMPACT_ATOMS: atom_id res chain seq x y z
N LEU A 1 1.86 43.85 -13.57
CA LEU A 1 1.63 42.49 -14.04
C LEU A 1 2.94 41.79 -14.41
N LYS A 2 3.78 42.32 -15.35
CA LYS A 2 5.06 41.67 -15.75
C LYS A 2 6.00 41.31 -14.61
N LYS A 3 6.14 42.16 -13.55
CA LYS A 3 6.99 41.86 -12.38
C LYS A 3 6.38 40.78 -11.48
N LEU A 4 5.07 40.75 -11.33
CA LEU A 4 4.36 39.74 -10.57
C LEU A 4 4.50 38.37 -11.25
N ASP A 5 4.31 38.31 -12.58
CA ASP A 5 4.42 37.06 -13.33
C ASP A 5 5.84 36.46 -13.24
N GLN A 6 6.90 37.30 -13.26
CA GLN A 6 8.28 36.83 -13.09
C GLN A 6 8.56 36.23 -11.71
N ASN A 7 8.04 36.86 -10.64
CA ASN A 7 8.20 36.36 -9.28
C ASN A 7 7.44 35.03 -9.09
N LEU A 8 6.25 34.88 -9.70
CA LEU A 8 5.47 33.64 -9.66
C LEU A 8 6.18 32.50 -10.39
N VAL A 9 6.86 32.78 -11.52
CA VAL A 9 7.66 31.77 -12.23
C VAL A 9 8.81 31.26 -11.32
N ILE A 10 9.53 32.18 -10.68
CA ILE A 10 10.65 31.77 -9.77
C ILE A 10 10.11 30.96 -8.60
N LEU A 11 9.03 31.41 -7.99
CA LEU A 11 8.38 30.65 -6.90
C LEU A 11 7.96 29.25 -7.39
N GLY A 12 7.41 29.16 -8.59
CA GLY A 12 7.07 27.89 -9.23
C GLY A 12 8.30 26.98 -9.39
N CYS A 13 9.43 27.50 -9.86
CA CYS A 13 10.67 26.74 -9.99
C CYS A 13 11.19 26.23 -8.64
N ILE A 14 11.13 27.05 -7.58
CA ILE A 14 11.50 26.64 -6.22
C ILE A 14 10.59 25.50 -5.75
N ILE A 15 9.29 25.60 -5.96
CA ILE A 15 8.33 24.55 -5.57
C ILE A 15 8.59 23.25 -6.32
N VAL A 16 8.83 23.31 -7.64
CA VAL A 16 9.18 22.12 -8.45
C VAL A 16 10.45 21.46 -7.91
N PHE A 17 11.47 22.25 -7.59
CA PHE A 17 12.71 21.75 -7.02
C PHE A 17 12.47 21.07 -5.66
N LEU A 18 11.78 21.72 -4.72
CA LEU A 18 11.47 21.17 -3.41
C LEU A 18 10.57 19.92 -3.50
N ASN A 19 9.61 19.90 -4.40
CA ASN A 19 8.79 18.73 -4.65
C ASN A 19 9.58 17.56 -5.26
N SER A 20 10.60 17.85 -6.07
CA SER A 20 11.50 16.83 -6.59
C SER A 20 12.38 16.24 -5.47
N LEU A 21 12.85 17.07 -4.53
CA LEU A 21 13.53 16.59 -3.31
C LEU A 21 12.61 15.79 -2.39
N MET A 22 11.34 16.14 -2.31
CA MET A 22 10.35 15.45 -1.50
C MET A 22 10.14 13.99 -1.95
N LEU A 23 10.33 13.67 -3.21
CA LEU A 23 10.28 12.28 -3.70
C LEU A 23 11.32 11.39 -2.99
N ARG A 24 12.45 11.98 -2.57
CA ARG A 24 13.52 11.28 -1.82
C ARG A 24 13.39 11.47 -0.30
N TRP A 25 13.11 12.71 0.13
CA TRP A 25 13.05 13.09 1.54
C TRP A 25 11.73 13.83 1.82
N PRO A 26 10.77 13.19 2.44
CA PRO A 26 9.45 13.75 2.73
C PRO A 26 9.46 15.09 3.47
N ILE A 27 10.52 15.35 4.28
CA ILE A 27 10.67 16.59 5.03
C ILE A 27 10.69 17.82 4.12
N PHE A 28 11.18 17.70 2.88
CA PHE A 28 11.16 18.81 1.93
C PHE A 28 9.74 19.21 1.48
N GLY A 29 8.76 18.32 1.60
CA GLY A 29 7.35 18.67 1.44
C GLY A 29 6.86 19.63 2.53
N LEU A 30 7.24 19.39 3.80
CA LEU A 30 7.00 20.34 4.90
C LEU A 30 7.73 21.64 4.67
N VAL A 31 9.00 21.59 4.26
CA VAL A 31 9.80 22.77 3.95
C VAL A 31 9.16 23.57 2.82
N SER A 32 8.65 22.95 1.77
CA SER A 32 7.97 23.66 0.68
C SER A 32 6.69 24.38 1.16
N LEU A 33 5.92 23.77 2.04
CA LEU A 33 4.72 24.37 2.62
C LEU A 33 5.07 25.56 3.56
N ILE A 34 6.20 25.51 4.26
CA ILE A 34 6.68 26.59 5.12
C ILE A 34 7.27 27.74 4.29
N LEU A 35 8.08 27.41 3.28
CA LEU A 35 8.76 28.40 2.46
C LEU A 35 7.80 29.16 1.53
N LEU A 36 6.72 28.56 1.07
CA LEU A 36 5.73 29.20 0.19
C LEU A 36 5.15 30.50 0.78
N PRO A 37 4.61 30.51 2.00
CA PRO A 37 4.14 31.74 2.65
C PRO A 37 5.26 32.74 2.97
N LEU A 38 6.44 32.25 3.39
CA LEU A 38 7.60 33.11 3.65
C LEU A 38 8.08 33.82 2.38
N LEU A 39 8.19 33.11 1.28
CA LEU A 39 8.52 33.68 -0.03
C LEU A 39 7.45 34.66 -0.52
N ALA A 40 6.17 34.34 -0.31
CA ALA A 40 5.08 35.27 -0.63
C ALA A 40 5.18 36.58 0.15
N THR A 41 5.60 36.54 1.44
CA THR A 41 5.81 37.76 2.27
C THR A 41 7.02 38.57 1.84
N THR A 42 8.14 37.93 1.47
CA THR A 42 9.34 38.63 0.99
C THR A 42 9.10 39.28 -0.37
N LEU A 43 8.27 38.66 -1.20
CA LEU A 43 7.92 39.17 -2.54
C LEU A 43 6.90 40.32 -2.50
N THR A 44 6.22 40.58 -1.39
CA THR A 44 5.18 41.60 -1.26
C THR A 44 5.57 42.84 -0.43
N LYS A 45 6.81 43.03 -0.05
CA LYS A 45 7.32 44.21 0.69
C LYS A 45 6.50 44.56 1.96
N GLN A 46 6.14 43.64 2.80
CA GLN A 46 5.44 44.01 4.03
C GLN A 46 6.20 43.65 5.29
N THR A 47 6.48 44.67 6.01
CA THR A 47 7.01 44.70 7.39
C THR A 47 5.84 44.69 8.36
N GLY A 48 5.87 43.93 9.42
CA GLY A 48 5.02 44.27 10.53
C GLY A 48 4.39 43.15 11.35
N LYS A 49 4.67 41.87 11.12
CA LYS A 49 4.24 40.84 12.07
C LYS A 49 5.39 40.02 12.64
N ASN A 50 5.24 39.73 13.94
CA ASN A 50 6.12 38.83 14.66
C ASN A 50 6.21 37.49 13.92
N TYR A 51 7.43 37.02 13.62
CA TYR A 51 7.70 35.76 12.92
C TYR A 51 7.06 34.56 13.63
N LEU A 52 6.95 34.59 14.97
CA LEU A 52 6.29 33.56 15.75
C LEU A 52 4.79 33.42 15.43
N ALA A 53 4.08 34.54 15.27
CA ALA A 53 2.67 34.50 14.88
C ALA A 53 2.46 33.97 13.46
N LYS A 54 3.39 34.32 12.53
CA LYS A 54 3.40 33.76 11.16
C LYS A 54 3.65 32.27 11.18
N LEU A 55 4.58 31.80 11.99
CA LEU A 55 4.89 30.37 12.15
C LEU A 55 3.68 29.61 12.69
N PHE A 56 2.95 30.17 13.66
CA PHE A 56 1.76 29.53 14.21
C PHE A 56 0.66 29.29 13.16
N TYR A 57 0.43 30.28 12.28
CA TYR A 57 -0.54 30.09 11.18
C TYR A 57 -0.07 29.03 10.18
N ILE A 58 1.24 28.99 9.87
CA ILE A 58 1.83 27.93 9.04
C ILE A 58 1.57 26.56 9.67
N VAL A 59 1.78 26.41 10.99
CA VAL A 59 1.56 25.14 11.70
C VAL A 59 0.09 24.71 11.61
N ILE A 60 -0.86 25.63 11.77
CA ILE A 60 -2.30 25.32 11.62
C ILE A 60 -2.57 24.86 10.18
N LEU A 61 -2.07 25.56 9.17
CA LEU A 61 -2.25 25.17 7.77
C LEU A 61 -1.60 23.83 7.46
N LEU A 62 -0.40 23.59 7.96
CA LEU A 62 0.28 22.31 7.82
C LEU A 62 -0.56 21.18 8.40
N PHE A 63 -1.11 21.37 9.59
CA PHE A 63 -1.98 20.38 10.22
C PHE A 63 -3.23 20.10 9.38
N LEU A 64 -3.89 21.16 8.90
CA LEU A 64 -5.10 21.03 8.08
C LEU A 64 -4.83 20.42 6.70
N TRP A 65 -3.67 20.72 6.10
CA TRP A 65 -3.29 20.26 4.76
C TRP A 65 -2.48 18.95 4.76
N LEU A 66 -2.04 18.49 5.94
CA LEU A 66 -1.26 17.24 6.07
C LEU A 66 -1.94 16.05 5.36
N PRO A 67 -3.26 15.82 5.48
CA PRO A 67 -3.94 14.71 4.81
C PRO A 67 -3.97 14.80 3.29
N PHE A 68 -3.76 15.99 2.72
CA PHE A 68 -3.82 16.27 1.27
C PHE A 68 -2.44 16.51 0.66
N SER A 69 -1.42 16.58 1.49
CA SER A 69 -0.04 16.76 1.02
C SER A 69 0.53 15.43 0.55
N ALA A 70 1.65 15.49 -0.15
CA ALA A 70 2.45 14.31 -0.45
C ALA A 70 3.06 13.65 0.80
N LEU A 71 2.91 14.27 1.98
CA LEU A 71 3.11 13.68 3.31
C LEU A 71 1.87 12.91 3.78
N SER A 72 0.76 12.95 3.00
CA SER A 72 -0.42 12.16 3.29
C SER A 72 -0.02 10.69 3.48
N PHE A 73 -0.75 10.05 4.37
CA PHE A 73 -0.63 8.66 4.76
C PHE A 73 -0.51 7.71 3.55
N SER A 74 0.63 7.76 2.84
CA SER A 74 0.95 6.70 1.90
C SER A 74 1.25 5.45 2.71
N LEU A 75 0.76 4.31 2.23
CA LEU A 75 1.00 3.01 2.86
C LEU A 75 2.49 2.80 3.15
N GLU A 76 3.34 3.25 2.24
CA GLU A 76 4.79 3.16 2.32
C GLU A 76 5.40 3.95 3.49
N ARG A 77 4.78 5.06 3.89
CA ARG A 77 5.21 5.88 5.04
C ARG A 77 4.65 5.39 6.36
N LEU A 78 3.41 4.95 6.36
CA LEU A 78 2.82 4.30 7.53
C LEU A 78 3.63 3.06 7.93
N ASN A 79 4.13 2.31 6.95
CA ASN A 79 5.01 1.16 7.19
C ASN A 79 6.37 1.50 7.85
N GLN A 80 6.75 2.77 7.89
CA GLN A 80 7.95 3.22 8.63
C GLN A 80 7.66 3.47 10.12
N VAL A 81 6.39 3.52 10.52
CA VAL A 81 5.97 3.70 11.91
C VAL A 81 5.86 2.33 12.57
N ALA A 82 6.68 2.07 13.59
CA ALA A 82 6.59 0.84 14.38
C ALA A 82 5.43 0.94 15.38
N LEU A 83 4.47 0.03 15.26
CA LEU A 83 3.41 -0.16 16.26
C LEU A 83 3.60 -1.47 17.00
N SER A 84 3.14 -1.49 18.25
CA SER A 84 3.08 -2.75 19.01
C SER A 84 2.08 -3.71 18.36
N LEU A 85 2.36 -5.00 18.43
CA LEU A 85 1.50 -6.06 17.87
C LEU A 85 0.05 -6.00 18.43
N PRO A 86 -0.18 -5.80 19.75
CA PRO A 86 -1.54 -5.67 20.26
C PRO A 86 -2.31 -4.51 19.64
N LEU A 87 -1.64 -3.37 19.43
CA LEU A 87 -2.28 -2.19 18.83
C LEU A 87 -2.60 -2.41 17.35
N SER A 88 -1.71 -3.04 16.60
CA SER A 88 -1.96 -3.36 15.19
C SER A 88 -3.10 -4.37 15.03
N ALA A 89 -3.18 -5.38 15.90
CA ALA A 89 -4.29 -6.34 15.94
C ALA A 89 -5.63 -5.66 16.29
N TRP A 90 -5.63 -4.75 17.28
CA TRP A 90 -6.81 -3.98 17.65
C TRP A 90 -7.29 -3.09 16.49
N ILE A 91 -6.37 -2.39 15.80
CA ILE A 91 -6.68 -1.58 14.61
C ILE A 91 -7.32 -2.45 13.53
N PHE A 92 -6.77 -3.63 13.28
CA PHE A 92 -7.33 -4.55 12.29
C PHE A 92 -8.74 -5.03 12.66
N THR A 93 -8.95 -5.45 13.89
CA THR A 93 -10.27 -5.89 14.39
C THR A 93 -11.31 -4.79 14.23
N ASN A 94 -10.95 -3.54 14.54
CA ASN A 94 -11.85 -2.38 14.52
C ASN A 94 -11.77 -1.58 13.20
N ARG A 95 -11.15 -2.10 12.14
CA ARG A 95 -10.83 -1.36 10.91
C ARG A 95 -12.00 -0.63 10.26
N ARG A 96 -13.22 -1.19 10.29
CA ARG A 96 -14.42 -0.54 9.71
C ARG A 96 -14.80 0.73 10.46
N ILE A 97 -14.77 0.69 11.78
CA ILE A 97 -15.05 1.83 12.65
C ILE A 97 -13.94 2.89 12.49
N ILE A 98 -12.69 2.46 12.54
CA ILE A 98 -11.53 3.34 12.39
C ILE A 98 -11.53 4.03 11.02
N LEU A 99 -11.83 3.30 9.93
CA LEU A 99 -11.97 3.88 8.60
C LEU A 99 -13.14 4.87 8.53
N GLY A 100 -14.29 4.57 9.15
CA GLY A 100 -15.43 5.47 9.21
C GLY A 100 -15.11 6.77 9.96
N ILE A 101 -14.51 6.68 11.14
CA ILE A 101 -14.06 7.83 11.93
C ILE A 101 -12.97 8.61 11.18
N GLY A 102 -11.99 7.90 10.60
CA GLY A 102 -10.92 8.50 9.79
C GLY A 102 -11.47 9.29 8.60
N LEU A 103 -12.46 8.74 7.89
CA LEU A 103 -13.14 9.44 6.79
C LEU A 103 -13.88 10.70 7.28
N LEU A 104 -14.57 10.62 8.41
CA LEU A 104 -15.25 11.79 9.00
C LEU A 104 -14.26 12.89 9.36
N ILE A 105 -13.18 12.53 10.06
CA ILE A 105 -12.09 13.47 10.41
C ILE A 105 -11.50 14.08 9.13
N PHE A 106 -11.24 13.24 8.11
CA PHE A 106 -10.72 13.70 6.82
C PHE A 106 -11.64 14.72 6.16
N LEU A 107 -12.95 14.49 6.13
CA LEU A 107 -13.93 15.43 5.56
C LEU A 107 -14.00 16.75 6.34
N VAL A 108 -13.93 16.69 7.68
CA VAL A 108 -13.90 17.89 8.52
C VAL A 108 -12.61 18.69 8.29
N LEU A 109 -11.45 18.04 8.29
CA LEU A 109 -10.16 18.69 8.01
C LEU A 109 -10.14 19.29 6.61
N TYR A 110 -10.67 18.57 5.62
CA TYR A 110 -10.82 19.07 4.24
C TYR A 110 -11.68 20.32 4.18
N TYR A 111 -12.85 20.31 4.82
CA TYR A 111 -13.71 21.48 4.90
C TYR A 111 -12.99 22.68 5.54
N LEU A 112 -12.31 22.46 6.67
CA LEU A 112 -11.56 23.52 7.37
C LEU A 112 -10.38 24.03 6.53
N ALA A 113 -9.66 23.13 5.83
CA ALA A 113 -8.56 23.49 4.94
C ALA A 113 -9.05 24.40 3.81
N LEU A 114 -10.16 24.05 3.15
CA LEU A 114 -10.78 24.88 2.10
C LEU A 114 -11.22 26.24 2.65
N ARG A 115 -11.81 26.26 3.82
CA ARG A 115 -12.33 27.49 4.45
C ARG A 115 -11.22 28.44 4.90
N SER A 116 -10.06 27.91 5.31
CA SER A 116 -8.92 28.69 5.77
C SER A 116 -7.95 29.13 4.66
N PHE A 117 -8.01 28.49 3.48
CA PHE A 117 -7.04 28.67 2.39
C PHE A 117 -6.87 30.12 1.93
N LEU A 118 -7.96 30.85 1.73
CA LEU A 118 -7.91 32.25 1.28
C LEU A 118 -7.37 33.22 2.32
N GLY A 119 -7.25 32.80 3.58
CA GLY A 119 -6.65 33.61 4.65
C GLY A 119 -5.11 33.64 4.60
N ILE A 120 -4.47 32.75 3.85
CA ILE A 120 -2.99 32.67 3.78
C ILE A 120 -2.41 34.02 3.36
N ILE A 121 -2.82 34.54 2.21
CA ILE A 121 -2.25 35.75 1.63
C ILE A 121 -2.51 36.98 2.50
N PRO A 122 -3.78 37.30 2.90
CA PRO A 122 -4.06 38.41 3.80
C PRO A 122 -3.28 38.35 5.11
N TYR A 123 -3.19 37.18 5.72
CA TYR A 123 -2.48 37.03 7.00
C TYR A 123 -1.00 37.41 6.91
N PHE A 124 -0.31 37.00 5.85
CA PHE A 124 1.11 37.30 5.66
C PHE A 124 1.37 38.70 5.13
N THR A 125 0.39 39.34 4.52
CA THR A 125 0.54 40.63 3.81
C THR A 125 -0.13 41.82 4.47
N THR A 126 -0.90 41.61 5.55
CA THR A 126 -1.58 42.70 6.31
C THR A 126 -1.22 42.64 7.79
N SER A 127 -1.65 43.67 8.57
CA SER A 127 -1.57 43.69 10.03
C SER A 127 -2.73 42.96 10.73
N ALA A 128 -3.66 42.36 9.98
CA ALA A 128 -4.82 41.65 10.54
C ALA A 128 -4.41 40.50 11.48
N SER A 129 -5.11 40.31 12.58
CA SER A 129 -4.89 39.20 13.52
C SER A 129 -5.25 37.86 12.88
N LEU A 130 -4.81 36.73 13.48
CA LEU A 130 -5.20 35.40 13.04
C LEU A 130 -6.72 35.23 13.02
N LYS A 131 -7.40 35.68 14.07
CA LYS A 131 -8.87 35.62 14.20
C LYS A 131 -9.57 36.39 13.08
N GLU A 132 -9.14 37.61 12.81
CA GLU A 132 -9.70 38.42 11.72
C GLU A 132 -9.47 37.80 10.36
N THR A 133 -8.25 37.29 10.11
CA THR A 133 -7.90 36.65 8.84
C THR A 133 -8.72 35.38 8.61
N LEU A 134 -8.87 34.54 9.60
CA LEU A 134 -9.74 33.35 9.51
C LEU A 134 -11.20 33.75 9.31
N LYS A 135 -11.71 34.75 10.07
CA LYS A 135 -13.08 35.27 9.88
C LYS A 135 -13.31 35.78 8.46
N GLN A 136 -12.38 36.54 7.91
CA GLN A 136 -12.45 37.02 6.51
C GLN A 136 -12.41 35.87 5.51
N SER A 137 -11.52 34.91 5.69
CA SER A 137 -11.43 33.72 4.83
C SER A 137 -12.73 32.91 4.87
N PHE A 138 -13.26 32.66 6.05
CA PHE A 138 -14.51 31.93 6.23
C PHE A 138 -15.71 32.72 5.65
N SER A 139 -15.76 34.03 5.77
CA SER A 139 -16.79 34.87 5.17
C SER A 139 -16.74 34.81 3.65
N LYS A 140 -15.57 35.06 3.04
CA LYS A 140 -15.37 34.99 1.58
C LYS A 140 -15.73 33.62 1.01
N THR A 141 -15.30 32.53 1.66
CA THR A 141 -15.54 31.17 1.19
C THR A 141 -16.97 30.71 1.41
N LYS A 142 -17.74 31.30 2.35
CA LYS A 142 -19.15 30.96 2.59
C LYS A 142 -20.02 31.21 1.35
N HIS A 143 -19.85 32.37 0.71
CA HIS A 143 -20.64 32.74 -0.47
C HIS A 143 -20.12 32.15 -1.79
N HIS A 144 -18.85 31.73 -1.82
CA HIS A 144 -18.19 31.18 -3.02
C HIS A 144 -17.71 29.74 -2.85
N PHE A 145 -18.23 29.01 -1.86
CA PHE A 145 -17.80 27.64 -1.57
C PHE A 145 -17.83 26.73 -2.81
N TRP A 146 -18.95 26.72 -3.52
CA TRP A 146 -19.10 25.92 -4.72
C TRP A 146 -18.18 26.36 -5.86
N HIS A 147 -17.86 27.64 -5.93
CA HIS A 147 -16.89 28.14 -6.90
C HIS A 147 -15.51 27.54 -6.66
N TYR A 148 -15.00 27.53 -5.43
CA TYR A 148 -13.71 26.92 -5.10
C TYR A 148 -13.76 25.39 -5.17
N ALA A 149 -14.83 24.78 -4.70
CA ALA A 149 -15.03 23.34 -4.79
C ALA A 149 -15.00 22.85 -6.25
N LYS A 150 -15.62 23.59 -7.17
CA LYS A 150 -15.57 23.31 -8.61
C LYS A 150 -14.12 23.24 -9.14
N TYR A 151 -13.26 24.18 -8.77
CA TYR A 151 -11.87 24.17 -9.24
C TYR A 151 -11.06 23.01 -8.68
N ILE A 152 -11.35 22.60 -7.45
CA ILE A 152 -10.71 21.42 -6.85
C ILE A 152 -11.17 20.15 -7.57
N VAL A 153 -12.47 20.04 -7.83
CA VAL A 153 -13.01 18.89 -8.57
C VAL A 153 -12.45 18.85 -10.00
N LEU A 154 -12.43 19.97 -10.72
CA LEU A 154 -11.86 20.04 -12.07
C LEU A 154 -10.35 19.79 -12.06
N GLY A 155 -9.63 20.34 -11.08
CA GLY A 155 -8.21 20.09 -10.90
C GLY A 155 -7.92 18.62 -10.59
N GLY A 156 -8.67 18.02 -9.68
CA GLY A 156 -8.57 16.59 -9.37
C GLY A 156 -8.90 15.71 -10.58
N ALA A 157 -9.95 16.04 -11.32
CA ALA A 157 -10.31 15.33 -12.55
C ALA A 157 -9.23 15.44 -13.63
N SER A 158 -8.61 16.63 -13.77
CA SER A 158 -7.51 16.84 -14.72
C SER A 158 -6.27 16.03 -14.35
N LEU A 159 -5.89 16.02 -13.06
CA LEU A 159 -4.78 15.21 -12.57
C LEU A 159 -5.04 13.71 -12.75
N TRP A 160 -6.26 13.27 -12.44
CA TRP A 160 -6.68 11.89 -12.67
C TRP A 160 -6.66 11.49 -14.14
N GLY A 161 -7.12 12.41 -15.03
CA GLY A 161 -7.03 12.22 -16.48
C GLY A 161 -5.59 12.07 -16.97
N VAL A 162 -4.65 12.88 -16.45
CA VAL A 162 -3.22 12.75 -16.73
C VAL A 162 -2.69 11.39 -16.24
N ASP A 163 -3.12 10.93 -15.06
CA ASP A 163 -2.72 9.61 -14.54
C ASP A 163 -3.23 8.48 -15.43
N LEU A 164 -4.48 8.52 -15.88
CA LEU A 164 -5.04 7.51 -16.78
C LEU A 164 -4.31 7.47 -18.12
N LEU A 165 -4.12 8.63 -18.76
CA LEU A 165 -3.37 8.75 -20.01
C LEU A 165 -1.92 8.31 -19.85
N GLY A 166 -1.28 8.70 -18.75
CA GLY A 166 0.06 8.29 -18.42
C GLY A 166 0.18 6.77 -18.25
N LEU A 167 -0.71 6.15 -17.51
CA LEU A 167 -0.72 4.70 -17.35
C LEU A 167 -1.00 3.95 -18.67
N TRP A 168 -1.87 4.50 -19.52
CA TRP A 168 -2.10 3.94 -20.86
C TRP A 168 -0.86 4.03 -21.73
N ALA A 169 -0.20 5.19 -21.78
CA ALA A 169 0.97 5.42 -22.62
C ALA A 169 2.21 4.58 -22.22
N THR A 170 2.23 3.99 -21.01
CA THR A 170 3.29 3.01 -20.65
C THR A 170 3.31 1.80 -21.60
N THR A 171 2.20 1.52 -22.27
CA THR A 171 2.13 0.42 -23.27
C THR A 171 3.04 0.65 -24.47
N LEU A 172 3.34 1.92 -24.80
CA LEU A 172 4.18 2.35 -25.91
C LEU A 172 5.68 2.30 -25.58
N VAL A 173 6.03 2.19 -24.29
CA VAL A 173 7.42 2.15 -23.84
C VAL A 173 8.09 0.83 -24.25
N THR A 174 9.22 0.92 -24.91
CA THR A 174 9.93 -0.24 -25.46
C THR A 174 11.29 -0.48 -24.82
N THR A 175 11.96 0.57 -24.36
CA THR A 175 13.31 0.51 -23.78
C THR A 175 13.38 1.24 -22.45
N GLN A 176 14.40 0.94 -21.68
CA GLN A 176 14.65 1.55 -20.38
C GLN A 176 14.89 3.07 -20.49
N SER A 177 15.67 3.52 -21.47
CA SER A 177 15.93 4.95 -21.67
C SER A 177 14.63 5.70 -21.97
N VAL A 178 13.75 5.13 -22.81
CA VAL A 178 12.42 5.68 -23.08
C VAL A 178 11.55 5.69 -21.82
N ALA A 179 11.64 4.64 -20.97
CA ALA A 179 10.91 4.60 -19.69
C ALA A 179 11.33 5.72 -18.75
N ILE A 180 12.64 5.99 -18.63
CA ILE A 180 13.17 7.07 -17.78
C ILE A 180 12.72 8.42 -18.29
N ILE A 181 12.91 8.72 -19.57
CA ILE A 181 12.48 9.98 -20.19
C ILE A 181 10.96 10.16 -19.98
N TYR A 182 10.19 9.13 -20.22
CA TYR A 182 8.74 9.15 -20.04
C TYR A 182 8.35 9.43 -18.59
N ALA A 183 8.96 8.76 -17.63
CA ALA A 183 8.70 8.95 -16.20
C ALA A 183 8.99 10.39 -15.75
N VAL A 184 10.14 10.94 -16.15
CA VAL A 184 10.54 12.31 -15.83
C VAL A 184 9.57 13.32 -16.46
N SER A 185 9.22 13.13 -17.74
CA SER A 185 8.27 14.00 -18.44
C SER A 185 6.88 13.98 -17.80
N PHE A 186 6.40 12.80 -17.41
CA PHE A 186 5.11 12.61 -16.75
C PHE A 186 5.04 13.34 -15.39
N TRP A 187 6.05 13.15 -14.52
CA TRP A 187 6.09 13.82 -13.23
C TRP A 187 6.27 15.33 -13.36
N THR A 188 7.07 15.80 -14.32
CA THR A 188 7.24 17.23 -14.62
C THR A 188 5.92 17.85 -15.08
N LEU A 189 5.19 17.18 -15.99
CA LEU A 189 3.87 17.64 -16.46
C LEU A 189 2.86 17.73 -15.32
N LYS A 190 2.79 16.72 -14.45
CA LYS A 190 1.93 16.74 -13.24
C LYS A 190 2.25 17.91 -12.33
N GLN A 191 3.51 18.18 -12.09
CA GLN A 191 3.93 19.31 -11.25
C GLN A 191 3.55 20.66 -11.88
N ILE A 192 3.75 20.83 -13.19
CA ILE A 192 3.37 22.05 -13.92
C ILE A 192 1.84 22.24 -13.84
N LEU A 193 1.06 21.18 -14.07
CA LEU A 193 -0.40 21.25 -13.98
C LEU A 193 -0.86 21.62 -12.57
N LEU A 194 -0.32 20.98 -11.54
CA LEU A 194 -0.65 21.27 -10.15
C LEU A 194 -0.33 22.73 -9.79
N LEU A 195 0.86 23.23 -10.17
CA LEU A 195 1.25 24.62 -9.96
C LEU A 195 0.33 25.58 -10.68
N SER A 196 -0.03 25.28 -11.93
CA SER A 196 -0.94 26.11 -12.72
C SER A 196 -2.31 26.23 -12.05
N LEU A 197 -2.83 25.12 -11.50
CA LEU A 197 -4.10 25.11 -10.75
C LEU A 197 -4.01 25.93 -9.46
N VAL A 198 -2.90 25.81 -8.70
CA VAL A 198 -2.67 26.60 -7.49
C VAL A 198 -2.57 28.09 -7.84
N PHE A 199 -1.75 28.46 -8.83
CA PHE A 199 -1.64 29.85 -9.25
C PHE A 199 -2.94 30.45 -9.73
N TRP A 200 -3.71 29.69 -10.50
CA TRP A 200 -5.01 30.16 -10.98
C TRP A 200 -5.98 30.42 -9.84
N SER A 201 -6.00 29.56 -8.81
CA SER A 201 -6.87 29.71 -7.63
C SER A 201 -6.54 30.95 -6.76
N ILE A 202 -5.27 31.39 -6.72
CA ILE A 202 -4.82 32.51 -5.90
C ILE A 202 -4.54 33.79 -6.71
N LYS A 203 -4.66 33.74 -8.05
CA LYS A 203 -4.31 34.83 -8.95
C LYS A 203 -5.04 36.14 -8.60
N SER A 204 -6.33 36.11 -8.30
CA SER A 204 -7.13 37.28 -7.94
C SER A 204 -6.63 38.00 -6.69
N GLU A 205 -6.17 37.25 -5.70
CA GLU A 205 -5.62 37.79 -4.44
C GLU A 205 -4.19 38.34 -4.58
N LEU A 206 -3.42 37.83 -5.56
CA LEU A 206 -2.05 38.27 -5.83
C LEU A 206 -1.99 39.52 -6.71
N ILE A 207 -2.92 39.69 -7.68
CA ILE A 207 -2.92 40.81 -8.63
C ILE A 207 -3.17 42.15 -7.94
N SER A 208 -3.91 42.18 -6.85
CA SER A 208 -4.24 43.39 -6.09
C SER A 208 -3.08 43.96 -5.24
N ARG A 209 -1.88 43.37 -5.29
CA ARG A 209 -0.80 43.73 -4.38
C ARG A 209 0.49 44.18 -5.09
N PRO A 210 1.24 45.17 -4.51
CA PRO A 210 2.49 45.62 -5.08
C PRO A 210 3.57 44.51 -4.98
N ALA A 211 4.23 44.21 -6.09
CA ALA A 211 5.30 43.22 -6.16
C ALA A 211 6.68 43.83 -6.00
N VAL A 212 7.58 43.14 -5.30
CA VAL A 212 8.99 43.46 -5.22
C VAL A 212 9.72 43.02 -6.47
N ALA A 213 10.59 43.84 -7.00
CA ALA A 213 11.47 43.47 -8.10
C ALA A 213 12.65 42.65 -7.57
N LEU A 214 12.75 41.38 -7.98
CA LEU A 214 13.94 40.57 -7.72
C LEU A 214 15.10 41.03 -8.61
N PRO A 215 16.40 40.88 -8.18
CA PRO A 215 17.56 41.20 -8.99
C PRO A 215 17.52 40.49 -10.35
N ALA A 216 17.94 41.21 -11.41
CA ALA A 216 17.84 40.71 -12.79
C ALA A 216 18.58 39.39 -13.03
N ASN A 217 19.74 39.21 -12.39
CA ASN A 217 20.55 37.99 -12.52
C ASN A 217 19.92 36.75 -11.88
N TRP A 218 19.22 36.90 -10.75
CA TRP A 218 18.44 35.83 -10.15
C TRP A 218 17.30 35.35 -11.05
N LYS A 219 16.72 36.27 -11.82
CA LYS A 219 15.60 35.95 -12.71
C LYS A 219 16.01 35.11 -13.91
N LYS A 220 17.23 35.34 -14.44
CA LYS A 220 17.69 34.63 -15.65
C LYS A 220 18.35 33.28 -15.36
N TRP A 221 19.13 33.19 -14.31
CA TRP A 221 19.93 32.00 -14.05
C TRP A 221 19.42 31.13 -12.89
N GLY A 222 18.91 31.74 -11.82
CA GLY A 222 18.50 30.99 -10.62
C GLY A 222 17.36 30.04 -10.86
N ALA A 223 16.32 30.46 -11.62
CA ALA A 223 15.20 29.58 -11.97
C ALA A 223 15.64 28.43 -12.88
N GLY A 224 16.50 28.71 -13.87
CA GLY A 224 17.06 27.68 -14.75
C GLY A 224 17.86 26.62 -14.00
N VAL A 225 18.73 27.04 -13.08
CA VAL A 225 19.53 26.14 -12.24
C VAL A 225 18.61 25.25 -11.39
N LEU A 226 17.59 25.81 -10.74
CA LEU A 226 16.64 25.01 -9.93
C LEU A 226 15.88 23.97 -10.76
N VAL A 227 15.47 24.33 -11.98
CA VAL A 227 14.81 23.39 -12.90
C VAL A 227 15.77 22.27 -13.31
N LEU A 228 17.01 22.58 -13.67
CA LEU A 228 18.01 21.59 -14.03
C LEU A 228 18.32 20.65 -12.87
N LEU A 229 18.44 21.16 -11.64
CA LEU A 229 18.62 20.35 -10.44
C LEU A 229 17.42 19.45 -10.19
N ALA A 230 16.19 19.99 -10.34
CA ALA A 230 14.96 19.21 -10.20
C ALA A 230 14.91 18.05 -11.21
N LEU A 231 15.20 18.33 -12.47
CA LEU A 231 15.26 17.31 -13.52
C LEU A 231 16.36 16.27 -13.25
N GLY A 232 17.55 16.69 -12.80
CA GLY A 232 18.63 15.78 -12.41
C GLY A 232 18.22 14.82 -11.30
N ILE A 233 17.52 15.32 -10.27
CA ILE A 233 16.97 14.49 -9.19
C ILE A 233 15.95 13.51 -9.74
N GLN A 234 15.00 13.95 -10.56
CA GLN A 234 13.96 13.08 -11.13
C GLN A 234 14.57 12.00 -12.04
N VAL A 235 15.56 12.34 -12.87
CA VAL A 235 16.30 11.36 -13.70
C VAL A 235 17.00 10.33 -12.83
N ASN A 236 17.70 10.76 -11.78
CA ASN A 236 18.40 9.84 -10.85
C ASN A 236 17.40 8.88 -10.17
N LEU A 237 16.26 9.40 -9.70
CA LEU A 237 15.23 8.57 -9.06
C LEU A 237 14.59 7.59 -10.05
N ALA A 238 14.23 8.06 -11.24
CA ALA A 238 13.68 7.21 -12.29
C ALA A 238 14.69 6.14 -12.73
N HIS A 239 15.96 6.51 -12.87
CA HIS A 239 17.03 5.57 -13.20
C HIS A 239 17.16 4.47 -12.13
N LYS A 240 17.23 4.85 -10.85
CA LYS A 240 17.31 3.87 -9.75
C LYS A 240 16.10 2.96 -9.67
N ALA A 241 14.90 3.50 -9.86
CA ALA A 241 13.65 2.74 -9.78
C ALA A 241 13.44 1.80 -10.97
N LEU A 242 13.84 2.22 -12.18
CA LEU A 242 13.59 1.49 -13.43
C LEU A 242 14.78 0.64 -13.90
N ASN A 243 16.00 0.88 -13.38
CA ASN A 243 17.18 0.10 -13.68
C ASN A 243 17.38 -1.01 -12.64
N VAL A 244 16.41 -1.88 -12.53
CA VAL A 244 16.42 -2.99 -11.58
C VAL A 244 16.35 -4.30 -12.36
N ASP A 245 17.21 -5.25 -12.02
CA ASP A 245 17.11 -6.62 -12.51
C ASP A 245 15.73 -7.20 -12.12
N PRO A 246 15.03 -7.86 -13.03
CA PRO A 246 13.77 -8.54 -12.75
C PRO A 246 13.81 -9.52 -11.56
N GLY A 247 14.99 -10.03 -11.18
CA GLY A 247 15.12 -11.01 -10.13
C GLY A 247 14.46 -12.35 -10.45
N THR A 248 14.32 -13.20 -9.44
CA THR A 248 13.64 -14.49 -9.56
C THR A 248 12.12 -14.31 -9.62
N LEU A 249 11.46 -15.20 -10.38
CA LEU A 249 9.99 -15.24 -10.36
C LEU A 249 9.47 -15.68 -9.00
N PRO A 250 8.34 -15.13 -8.54
CA PRO A 250 7.70 -15.59 -7.32
C PRO A 250 7.22 -17.04 -7.47
N LEU A 251 7.34 -17.81 -6.39
CA LEU A 251 6.75 -19.15 -6.30
C LEU A 251 5.22 -19.05 -6.43
N VAL A 252 4.61 -19.99 -7.15
CA VAL A 252 3.14 -20.09 -7.23
C VAL A 252 2.67 -21.08 -6.18
N ILE A 253 1.77 -20.62 -5.29
CA ILE A 253 1.23 -21.37 -4.16
C ILE A 253 -0.30 -21.46 -4.36
N SER A 254 -0.84 -22.67 -4.39
CA SER A 254 -2.28 -22.86 -4.52
C SER A 254 -2.98 -22.58 -3.19
N HIS A 255 -3.90 -21.62 -3.17
CA HIS A 255 -4.72 -21.27 -2.01
C HIS A 255 -5.80 -22.33 -1.79
N ARG A 256 -5.87 -22.90 -0.59
CA ARG A 256 -6.85 -23.94 -0.20
C ARG A 256 -6.91 -25.14 -1.14
N GLY A 257 -5.81 -25.42 -1.83
CA GLY A 257 -5.71 -26.59 -2.72
C GLY A 257 -6.56 -26.53 -3.98
N VAL A 258 -7.00 -25.37 -4.44
CA VAL A 258 -7.81 -25.26 -5.67
C VAL A 258 -7.01 -24.68 -6.84
N ASP A 259 -7.50 -24.94 -8.07
CA ASP A 259 -7.09 -24.32 -9.32
C ASP A 259 -8.34 -23.84 -10.06
N GLY A 260 -8.71 -22.61 -9.83
CA GLY A 260 -9.97 -22.04 -10.30
C GLY A 260 -11.19 -22.72 -9.65
N LYS A 261 -12.07 -23.20 -10.49
CA LYS A 261 -13.30 -23.87 -10.05
C LYS A 261 -13.21 -25.41 -10.12
N ASN A 262 -12.02 -25.99 -9.96
CA ASN A 262 -11.76 -27.42 -10.20
C ASN A 262 -12.32 -28.36 -9.10
N GLY A 263 -12.76 -27.82 -7.95
CA GLY A 263 -13.24 -28.62 -6.82
C GLY A 263 -13.79 -27.79 -5.68
N VAL A 264 -14.04 -28.46 -4.56
CA VAL A 264 -14.33 -27.83 -3.27
C VAL A 264 -13.00 -27.53 -2.56
N GLN A 265 -12.83 -26.31 -2.09
CA GLN A 265 -11.63 -25.90 -1.36
C GLN A 265 -11.33 -26.81 -0.16
N ASN A 266 -10.06 -26.97 0.19
CA ASN A 266 -9.61 -27.74 1.37
C ASN A 266 -10.04 -29.22 1.37
N THR A 267 -10.14 -29.85 0.19
CA THR A 267 -10.53 -31.25 0.06
C THR A 267 -9.56 -32.10 -0.78
N LEU A 268 -9.60 -33.42 -0.57
CA LEU A 268 -8.73 -34.35 -1.31
C LEU A 268 -8.91 -34.28 -2.83
N PRO A 269 -10.16 -34.25 -3.38
CA PRO A 269 -10.33 -34.16 -4.83
C PRO A 269 -9.74 -32.88 -5.44
N ALA A 270 -9.81 -31.75 -4.74
CA ALA A 270 -9.23 -30.48 -5.20
C ALA A 270 -7.70 -30.57 -5.16
N LEU A 271 -7.10 -31.04 -4.05
CA LEU A 271 -5.67 -31.28 -3.92
C LEU A 271 -5.14 -32.11 -5.07
N ASP A 272 -5.78 -33.26 -5.35
CA ASP A 272 -5.35 -34.19 -6.38
C ASP A 272 -5.33 -33.53 -7.78
N LYS A 273 -6.46 -32.93 -8.15
CA LYS A 273 -6.58 -32.23 -9.45
C LYS A 273 -5.59 -31.09 -9.60
N THR A 274 -5.43 -30.26 -8.57
CA THR A 274 -4.55 -29.10 -8.60
C THR A 274 -3.09 -29.50 -8.69
N THR A 275 -2.66 -30.49 -7.92
CA THR A 275 -1.29 -31.01 -7.97
C THR A 275 -0.91 -31.53 -9.36
N HIS A 276 -1.83 -32.24 -10.02
CA HIS A 276 -1.58 -32.77 -11.38
C HIS A 276 -1.59 -31.66 -12.44
N ALA A 277 -2.51 -30.68 -12.34
CA ALA A 277 -2.67 -29.65 -13.35
C ALA A 277 -1.61 -28.54 -13.25
N ALA A 278 -1.45 -27.94 -12.06
CA ALA A 278 -0.64 -26.76 -11.84
C ALA A 278 0.74 -27.04 -11.25
N LYS A 279 0.93 -28.18 -10.57
CA LYS A 279 2.19 -28.49 -9.85
C LYS A 279 2.73 -27.34 -9.01
N PRO A 280 1.91 -26.71 -8.13
CA PRO A 280 2.32 -25.51 -7.41
C PRO A 280 3.50 -25.82 -6.47
N ALA A 281 4.30 -24.80 -6.16
CA ALA A 281 5.42 -24.92 -5.23
C ALA A 281 4.97 -25.39 -3.85
N TYR A 282 3.80 -24.90 -3.41
CA TYR A 282 3.07 -25.34 -2.22
C TYR A 282 1.58 -25.41 -2.53
N VAL A 283 0.91 -26.33 -1.85
CA VAL A 283 -0.54 -26.24 -1.65
C VAL A 283 -0.76 -25.69 -0.24
N GLU A 284 -1.39 -24.54 -0.18
CA GLU A 284 -1.82 -23.93 1.07
C GLU A 284 -3.15 -24.53 1.49
N LEU A 285 -3.34 -24.72 2.80
CA LEU A 285 -4.55 -25.25 3.43
C LEU A 285 -4.71 -24.74 4.85
N ASP A 286 -5.95 -24.71 5.31
CA ASP A 286 -6.31 -24.25 6.66
C ASP A 286 -6.63 -25.44 7.56
N ILE A 287 -6.07 -25.51 8.78
CA ILE A 287 -6.45 -26.54 9.77
C ILE A 287 -7.04 -25.91 11.01
N GLN A 288 -8.06 -26.61 11.56
CA GLN A 288 -8.73 -26.23 12.78
C GLN A 288 -8.86 -27.44 13.73
N GLU A 289 -8.85 -27.16 15.05
CA GLU A 289 -9.03 -28.17 16.09
C GLU A 289 -10.51 -28.49 16.26
N THR A 290 -10.84 -29.78 16.36
CA THR A 290 -12.17 -30.31 16.62
C THR A 290 -12.42 -30.49 18.13
N ALA A 291 -13.67 -30.76 18.53
CA ALA A 291 -14.04 -31.00 19.94
C ALA A 291 -13.23 -32.12 20.59
N ASP A 292 -12.88 -33.16 19.83
CA ASP A 292 -12.06 -34.32 20.27
C ASP A 292 -10.56 -34.12 20.05
N ARG A 293 -10.10 -32.85 19.91
CA ARG A 293 -8.70 -32.47 19.74
C ARG A 293 -7.99 -33.12 18.57
N ARG A 294 -8.71 -33.35 17.50
CA ARG A 294 -8.16 -33.75 16.21
C ARG A 294 -8.11 -32.53 15.29
N PHE A 295 -7.55 -32.70 14.10
CA PHE A 295 -7.44 -31.61 13.13
C PHE A 295 -8.20 -31.91 11.85
N VAL A 296 -9.01 -30.94 11.45
CA VAL A 296 -9.80 -30.97 10.22
C VAL A 296 -9.32 -29.86 9.27
N VAL A 297 -9.43 -30.10 7.97
CA VAL A 297 -9.05 -29.10 6.95
C VAL A 297 -10.29 -28.26 6.60
N SER A 298 -10.30 -27.00 7.04
CA SER A 298 -11.37 -26.02 6.78
C SER A 298 -10.92 -24.60 7.05
N HIS A 299 -11.33 -23.65 6.19
CA HIS A 299 -11.09 -22.26 6.42
C HIS A 299 -12.07 -21.62 7.41
N ASP A 300 -13.37 -21.85 7.19
CA ASP A 300 -14.42 -21.23 8.00
C ASP A 300 -14.64 -22.04 9.30
N GLU A 301 -14.85 -21.35 10.42
CA GLU A 301 -15.14 -21.97 11.72
C GLU A 301 -16.48 -22.74 11.72
N ASN A 302 -17.38 -22.37 10.81
CA ASN A 302 -18.70 -22.94 10.66
C ASN A 302 -18.93 -23.38 9.23
N LEU A 303 -19.40 -24.61 9.04
CA LEU A 303 -19.61 -25.23 7.73
C LEU A 303 -20.87 -24.72 6.99
N ARG A 304 -21.56 -23.69 7.51
CA ARG A 304 -22.79 -23.13 6.92
C ARG A 304 -22.64 -22.77 5.45
N LYS A 305 -21.51 -22.18 5.06
CA LYS A 305 -21.27 -21.72 3.68
C LYS A 305 -21.16 -22.87 2.69
N LEU A 306 -20.41 -23.92 3.04
CA LEU A 306 -20.12 -25.03 2.13
C LEU A 306 -21.04 -26.22 2.28
N ALA A 307 -21.62 -26.45 3.48
CA ALA A 307 -22.48 -27.58 3.77
C ALA A 307 -23.96 -27.19 3.92
N HIS A 308 -24.29 -25.89 3.97
CA HIS A 308 -25.63 -25.38 4.33
C HIS A 308 -26.12 -25.89 5.70
N LYS A 309 -25.19 -26.27 6.60
CA LYS A 309 -25.46 -26.75 7.94
C LYS A 309 -24.74 -25.85 8.95
N ASN A 310 -25.44 -25.50 10.03
CA ASN A 310 -24.86 -24.72 11.13
C ASN A 310 -24.04 -25.64 12.05
N LEU A 311 -22.87 -26.04 11.61
CA LEU A 311 -21.93 -26.90 12.35
C LEU A 311 -20.64 -26.14 12.62
N VAL A 312 -20.38 -25.85 13.89
CA VAL A 312 -19.14 -25.23 14.37
C VAL A 312 -18.09 -26.33 14.55
N ILE A 313 -16.91 -26.13 13.99
CA ILE A 313 -15.85 -27.16 14.00
C ILE A 313 -15.43 -27.51 15.42
N ALA A 314 -15.19 -26.52 16.28
CA ALA A 314 -14.76 -26.71 17.65
C ALA A 314 -15.80 -27.45 18.54
N ASP A 315 -17.07 -27.51 18.14
CA ASP A 315 -18.18 -28.15 18.89
C ASP A 315 -18.46 -29.57 18.44
N ASN A 316 -17.79 -30.07 17.40
CA ASN A 316 -18.07 -31.37 16.79
C ASN A 316 -16.81 -32.25 16.73
N SER A 317 -16.97 -33.56 16.83
CA SER A 317 -15.86 -34.50 16.68
C SER A 317 -15.41 -34.62 15.22
N LEU A 318 -14.18 -35.08 15.01
CA LEU A 318 -13.65 -35.34 13.68
C LEU A 318 -14.51 -36.34 12.90
N GLU A 319 -15.00 -37.38 13.56
CA GLU A 319 -15.86 -38.38 12.97
C GLU A 319 -17.15 -37.76 12.44
N GLN A 320 -17.85 -36.94 13.25
CA GLN A 320 -19.03 -36.22 12.84
C GLN A 320 -18.79 -35.31 11.65
N LEU A 321 -17.69 -34.54 11.69
CA LEU A 321 -17.34 -33.56 10.64
C LEU A 321 -17.01 -34.26 9.32
N THR A 322 -16.28 -35.37 9.32
CA THR A 322 -15.87 -36.07 8.09
C THR A 322 -17.02 -36.73 7.33
N GLN A 323 -18.19 -36.87 7.94
CA GLN A 323 -19.43 -37.33 7.28
C GLN A 323 -20.18 -36.18 6.56
N VAL A 324 -19.74 -34.94 6.73
CA VAL A 324 -20.43 -33.77 6.17
C VAL A 324 -20.05 -33.56 4.72
N LYS A 325 -21.08 -33.52 3.84
CA LYS A 325 -20.92 -33.16 2.43
C LYS A 325 -20.77 -31.64 2.26
N LEU A 326 -19.78 -31.25 1.52
CA LEU A 326 -19.50 -29.87 1.11
C LEU A 326 -19.85 -29.67 -0.36
N LYS A 327 -20.34 -28.49 -0.73
CA LYS A 327 -20.70 -28.14 -2.12
C LYS A 327 -20.08 -26.80 -2.48
N GLU A 328 -19.36 -26.76 -3.57
CA GLU A 328 -18.76 -25.52 -4.11
C GLU A 328 -18.51 -25.68 -5.61
N ASN A 329 -18.75 -24.63 -6.40
CA ASN A 329 -18.47 -24.59 -7.85
C ASN A 329 -19.07 -25.78 -8.65
N GLY A 330 -20.20 -26.33 -8.22
CA GLY A 330 -20.83 -27.51 -8.85
C GLY A 330 -20.22 -28.85 -8.44
N HIS A 331 -19.20 -28.85 -7.58
CA HIS A 331 -18.57 -30.05 -7.05
C HIS A 331 -19.10 -30.42 -5.66
N VAL A 332 -18.95 -31.69 -5.33
CA VAL A 332 -19.30 -32.27 -4.04
C VAL A 332 -18.06 -32.99 -3.49
N ALA A 333 -17.77 -32.76 -2.22
CA ALA A 333 -16.70 -33.46 -1.49
C ALA A 333 -17.11 -33.63 -0.02
N TYR A 334 -16.28 -34.32 0.76
CA TYR A 334 -16.49 -34.45 2.21
C TYR A 334 -15.44 -33.60 2.94
N VAL A 335 -15.78 -33.18 4.16
CA VAL A 335 -14.81 -32.59 5.07
C VAL A 335 -13.66 -33.58 5.26
N THR A 336 -12.44 -33.09 5.21
CA THR A 336 -11.23 -33.91 5.19
C THR A 336 -10.49 -33.78 6.52
N SER A 337 -10.05 -34.88 7.13
CA SER A 337 -9.12 -34.86 8.27
C SER A 337 -7.74 -34.42 7.80
N PHE A 338 -6.99 -33.72 8.65
CA PHE A 338 -5.61 -33.31 8.30
C PHE A 338 -4.69 -34.52 8.09
N ASP A 339 -4.88 -35.62 8.85
CA ASP A 339 -4.10 -36.86 8.63
C ASP A 339 -4.31 -37.42 7.20
N SER A 340 -5.55 -37.43 6.69
CA SER A 340 -5.87 -37.90 5.34
C SER A 340 -5.30 -36.97 4.27
N TYR A 341 -5.38 -35.64 4.50
CA TYR A 341 -4.85 -34.64 3.59
C TYR A 341 -3.33 -34.73 3.49
N LEU A 342 -2.64 -34.80 4.62
CA LEU A 342 -1.19 -34.95 4.69
C LEU A 342 -0.72 -36.23 4.01
N LYS A 343 -1.38 -37.37 4.27
CA LYS A 343 -1.09 -38.65 3.63
C LYS A 343 -1.20 -38.57 2.10
N GLN A 344 -2.26 -37.92 1.59
CA GLN A 344 -2.45 -37.75 0.14
C GLN A 344 -1.38 -36.82 -0.45
N ALA A 345 -1.09 -35.70 0.21
CA ALA A 345 -0.04 -34.78 -0.23
C ALA A 345 1.35 -35.46 -0.28
N GLN A 346 1.66 -36.30 0.71
CA GLN A 346 2.90 -37.08 0.71
C GLN A 346 2.96 -38.08 -0.45
N LYS A 347 1.85 -38.77 -0.75
CA LYS A 347 1.74 -39.68 -1.89
C LYS A 347 1.96 -38.94 -3.22
N LEU A 348 1.41 -37.74 -3.35
CA LEU A 348 1.57 -36.86 -4.50
C LEU A 348 2.95 -36.17 -4.53
N LYS A 349 3.75 -36.29 -3.51
CA LYS A 349 5.00 -35.53 -3.29
C LYS A 349 4.78 -34.01 -3.34
N GLN A 350 3.60 -33.53 -2.96
CA GLN A 350 3.22 -32.14 -2.96
C GLN A 350 3.56 -31.48 -1.62
N PRO A 351 4.42 -30.41 -1.63
CA PRO A 351 4.67 -29.63 -0.40
C PRO A 351 3.43 -28.90 0.07
N LEU A 352 3.27 -28.79 1.37
CA LEU A 352 2.17 -28.10 2.03
C LEU A 352 2.62 -26.80 2.70
N LEU A 353 1.76 -25.79 2.66
CA LEU A 353 1.82 -24.58 3.47
C LEU A 353 0.59 -24.59 4.37
N VAL A 354 0.77 -25.00 5.64
CA VAL A 354 -0.32 -25.27 6.58
C VAL A 354 -0.66 -24.04 7.40
N GLU A 355 -1.88 -23.48 7.25
CA GLU A 355 -2.34 -22.41 8.13
C GLU A 355 -2.92 -22.98 9.43
N LEU A 356 -2.36 -22.56 10.55
CA LEU A 356 -2.87 -22.84 11.89
C LEU A 356 -3.96 -21.81 12.23
N LYS A 357 -5.24 -22.21 12.18
CA LYS A 357 -6.39 -21.35 12.56
C LYS A 357 -6.61 -21.43 14.06
N ILE A 358 -6.21 -20.39 14.78
CA ILE A 358 -6.44 -20.26 16.21
C ILE A 358 -7.61 -19.30 16.41
N ASN A 359 -8.77 -19.86 16.70
CA ASN A 359 -10.05 -19.17 16.81
C ASN A 359 -10.58 -19.23 18.25
N GLN A 360 -11.75 -18.59 18.50
CA GLN A 360 -12.52 -18.80 19.72
C GLN A 360 -12.92 -20.29 19.84
N GLY A 361 -12.59 -20.92 20.93
CA GLY A 361 -12.82 -22.36 21.13
C GLY A 361 -11.59 -23.26 20.87
N THR A 362 -10.54 -22.74 20.24
CA THR A 362 -9.28 -23.45 20.11
C THR A 362 -8.62 -23.65 21.48
N GLY A 363 -8.14 -24.88 21.74
CA GLY A 363 -7.51 -25.23 23.00
C GLY A 363 -6.22 -24.42 23.28
N LYS A 364 -6.00 -24.03 24.54
CA LYS A 364 -4.81 -23.23 24.95
C LYS A 364 -3.46 -23.86 24.56
N LYS A 365 -3.43 -25.17 24.31
CA LYS A 365 -2.24 -25.93 23.94
C LYS A 365 -2.22 -26.34 22.47
N PHE A 366 -2.95 -25.65 21.62
CA PHE A 366 -3.07 -25.97 20.19
C PHE A 366 -1.71 -26.17 19.51
N SER A 367 -0.81 -25.19 19.65
CA SER A 367 0.51 -25.20 19.00
C SER A 367 1.39 -26.35 19.55
N GLU A 368 1.37 -26.59 20.85
CA GLU A 368 2.05 -27.70 21.50
C GLU A 368 1.57 -29.03 20.91
N TYR A 369 0.26 -29.23 20.92
CA TYR A 369 -0.36 -30.44 20.45
C TYR A 369 -0.15 -30.68 18.95
N PHE A 370 -0.23 -29.64 18.13
CA PHE A 370 0.13 -29.73 16.73
C PHE A 370 1.60 -30.17 16.54
N CYS A 371 2.53 -29.59 17.27
CA CYS A 371 3.94 -29.96 17.19
C CYS A 371 4.19 -31.41 17.57
N GLU A 372 3.53 -31.94 18.62
CA GLU A 372 3.63 -33.32 19.05
C GLU A 372 3.12 -34.30 17.99
N LEU A 373 1.95 -34.03 17.41
CA LEU A 373 1.32 -34.93 16.45
C LEU A 373 1.97 -34.90 15.07
N TYR A 374 2.39 -33.70 14.61
CA TYR A 374 2.77 -33.49 13.21
C TYR A 374 4.21 -33.02 12.99
N GLY A 375 4.90 -32.57 14.03
CA GLY A 375 6.26 -32.05 13.89
C GLY A 375 7.27 -33.02 13.26
N LYS A 376 7.08 -34.33 13.42
CA LYS A 376 7.88 -35.40 12.80
C LYS A 376 7.29 -35.92 11.50
N LYS A 377 5.98 -35.68 11.25
CA LYS A 377 5.27 -36.18 10.06
C LYS A 377 5.40 -35.21 8.87
N LEU A 378 5.51 -33.91 9.14
CA LEU A 378 5.71 -32.91 8.11
C LEU A 378 7.09 -33.07 7.46
N ALA A 379 7.14 -33.01 6.14
CA ALA A 379 8.39 -33.10 5.40
C ALA A 379 9.24 -31.84 5.59
N LYS A 380 10.56 -31.94 5.39
CA LYS A 380 11.46 -30.76 5.48
C LYS A 380 11.09 -29.60 4.57
N ARG A 381 10.34 -29.89 3.50
CA ARG A 381 9.89 -28.90 2.54
C ARG A 381 8.51 -28.33 2.82
N ASP A 382 7.78 -28.86 3.81
CA ASP A 382 6.50 -28.30 4.26
C ASP A 382 6.78 -27.06 5.12
N ALA A 383 5.83 -26.13 5.11
CA ALA A 383 5.89 -24.90 5.89
C ALA A 383 4.57 -24.70 6.66
N VAL A 384 4.62 -23.91 7.71
CA VAL A 384 3.47 -23.59 8.55
C VAL A 384 3.34 -22.07 8.63
N HIS A 385 2.12 -21.54 8.66
CA HIS A 385 1.91 -20.14 8.96
C HIS A 385 0.65 -19.92 9.80
N SER A 386 0.54 -18.77 10.46
CA SER A 386 -0.60 -18.41 11.30
C SER A 386 -0.75 -16.91 11.41
N MET A 387 -1.97 -16.46 11.68
CA MET A 387 -2.26 -15.08 12.12
C MET A 387 -1.90 -14.88 13.59
N ASP A 388 -1.66 -15.94 14.34
CA ASP A 388 -1.25 -15.90 15.75
C ASP A 388 0.28 -15.97 15.86
N LEU A 389 0.90 -14.84 16.18
CA LEU A 389 2.35 -14.75 16.30
C LEU A 389 2.87 -15.55 17.52
N ALA A 390 2.08 -15.69 18.58
CA ALA A 390 2.48 -16.47 19.75
C ALA A 390 2.61 -17.95 19.36
N ALA A 391 1.67 -18.47 18.57
CA ALA A 391 1.73 -19.82 18.02
C ALA A 391 2.97 -20.03 17.14
N ILE A 392 3.31 -19.07 16.28
CA ILE A 392 4.52 -19.14 15.44
C ILE A 392 5.79 -19.14 16.31
N ASN A 393 5.85 -18.28 17.33
CA ASN A 393 7.00 -18.24 18.24
C ASN A 393 7.16 -19.55 19.03
N GLU A 394 6.05 -20.14 19.52
CA GLU A 394 6.04 -21.43 20.19
C GLU A 394 6.48 -22.56 19.24
N LEU A 395 5.93 -22.60 18.02
CA LEU A 395 6.33 -23.56 16.99
C LEU A 395 7.83 -23.49 16.70
N LYS A 396 8.39 -22.30 16.56
CA LYS A 396 9.84 -22.09 16.34
C LYS A 396 10.69 -22.50 17.55
N GLN A 397 10.15 -22.44 18.76
CA GLN A 397 10.84 -22.95 19.96
C GLN A 397 10.91 -24.51 19.99
N ARG A 398 9.79 -25.16 19.62
CA ARG A 398 9.67 -26.63 19.63
C ARG A 398 10.29 -27.28 18.39
N LEU A 399 10.16 -26.64 17.23
CA LEU A 399 10.59 -27.11 15.92
C LEU A 399 11.45 -26.04 15.20
N PRO A 400 12.70 -25.77 15.65
CA PRO A 400 13.51 -24.65 15.14
C PRO A 400 13.79 -24.72 13.63
N LYS A 401 13.82 -25.94 13.06
CA LYS A 401 14.09 -26.17 11.62
C LYS A 401 12.86 -26.07 10.74
N MET A 402 11.64 -26.05 11.32
CA MET A 402 10.39 -25.88 10.57
C MET A 402 10.32 -24.46 10.00
N GLN A 403 10.00 -24.34 8.73
CA GLN A 403 9.71 -23.05 8.10
C GLN A 403 8.38 -22.53 8.63
N ALA A 404 8.41 -21.41 9.33
CA ALA A 404 7.24 -20.84 9.98
C ALA A 404 7.03 -19.38 9.58
N GLY A 405 5.81 -19.04 9.15
CA GLY A 405 5.43 -17.73 8.67
C GLY A 405 4.40 -17.02 9.54
N TYR A 406 4.43 -15.71 9.53
CA TYR A 406 3.40 -14.87 10.14
C TYR A 406 2.48 -14.30 9.07
N ILE A 407 1.15 -14.55 9.21
CA ILE A 407 0.14 -14.04 8.29
C ILE A 407 -0.25 -12.63 8.72
N LEU A 408 -0.14 -11.71 7.77
CA LEU A 408 -0.47 -10.31 7.91
C LEU A 408 -1.68 -9.98 7.03
N PRO A 409 -2.89 -9.97 7.61
CA PRO A 409 -4.09 -9.62 6.85
C PRO A 409 -4.08 -8.17 6.40
N PHE A 410 -3.17 -7.39 6.98
CA PHE A 410 -2.95 -6.02 6.58
C PHE A 410 -1.64 -5.48 7.20
N ASN A 411 -0.93 -4.64 6.46
CA ASN A 411 0.32 -4.06 6.92
C ASN A 411 0.33 -2.55 6.69
N LEU A 412 -0.02 -1.78 7.71
CA LEU A 412 0.07 -0.31 7.70
C LEU A 412 1.33 0.20 8.40
N PHE A 413 1.93 -0.60 9.28
CA PHE A 413 3.02 -0.17 10.16
C PHE A 413 4.14 -1.20 10.15
N SER A 414 5.36 -0.80 10.53
CA SER A 414 6.48 -1.73 10.65
C SER A 414 6.22 -2.75 11.75
N LEU A 415 6.69 -3.97 11.55
CA LEU A 415 6.58 -5.05 12.53
C LEU A 415 7.74 -5.01 13.51
N ALA A 416 7.43 -5.33 14.78
CA ALA A 416 8.44 -5.65 15.76
C ALA A 416 9.20 -6.92 15.35
N GLU A 417 10.44 -7.07 15.85
CA GLU A 417 11.24 -8.27 15.66
C GLU A 417 10.49 -9.53 16.13
N ASN A 418 10.53 -10.58 15.32
CA ASN A 418 9.85 -11.84 15.59
C ASN A 418 10.60 -13.02 14.97
N LYS A 419 10.23 -14.25 15.39
CA LYS A 419 10.91 -15.50 15.00
C LYS A 419 10.43 -16.09 13.67
N ALA A 420 9.46 -15.49 12.98
CA ALA A 420 8.98 -16.00 11.70
C ALA A 420 10.09 -15.99 10.63
N ASP A 421 10.13 -17.01 9.79
CA ASP A 421 11.06 -17.14 8.67
C ASP A 421 10.55 -16.40 7.43
N PHE A 422 9.23 -16.19 7.33
CA PHE A 422 8.58 -15.49 6.22
C PHE A 422 7.29 -14.80 6.68
N TYR A 423 6.80 -13.89 5.84
CA TYR A 423 5.51 -13.24 5.99
C TYR A 423 4.56 -13.64 4.88
N SER A 424 3.29 -13.94 5.21
CA SER A 424 2.19 -14.07 4.25
C SER A 424 1.34 -12.80 4.33
N LEU A 425 1.49 -11.89 3.37
CA LEU A 425 0.94 -10.53 3.42
C LEU A 425 -0.20 -10.34 2.41
N GLU A 426 -1.30 -9.68 2.85
CA GLU A 426 -2.36 -9.23 1.95
C GLU A 426 -1.79 -8.21 0.93
N TYR A 427 -1.93 -8.52 -0.37
CA TYR A 427 -1.22 -7.83 -1.44
C TYR A 427 -1.56 -6.34 -1.58
N LYS A 428 -2.76 -5.91 -1.19
CA LYS A 428 -3.18 -4.50 -1.26
C LYS A 428 -2.40 -3.59 -0.32
N THR A 429 -1.81 -4.20 0.72
CA THR A 429 -0.98 -3.50 1.71
C THR A 429 0.51 -3.75 1.50
N ALA A 430 0.87 -4.49 0.45
CA ALA A 430 2.26 -4.75 0.11
C ALA A 430 2.94 -3.50 -0.47
N THR A 431 4.12 -3.18 0.05
CA THR A 431 5.01 -2.13 -0.48
C THR A 431 6.38 -2.71 -0.77
N LYS A 432 7.09 -2.11 -1.72
CA LYS A 432 8.47 -2.49 -2.03
C LYS A 432 9.38 -2.34 -0.81
N ASN A 433 9.19 -1.27 -0.04
CA ASN A 433 9.96 -1.00 1.17
C ASN A 433 9.77 -2.11 2.23
N PHE A 434 8.52 -2.57 2.45
CA PHE A 434 8.27 -3.68 3.38
C PHE A 434 9.00 -4.95 2.95
N ILE A 435 8.89 -5.31 1.67
CA ILE A 435 9.52 -6.53 1.13
C ILE A 435 11.05 -6.44 1.25
N GLN A 436 11.64 -5.30 0.88
CA GLN A 436 13.08 -5.07 1.02
C GLN A 436 13.55 -5.12 2.49
N THR A 437 12.77 -4.57 3.41
CA THR A 437 13.06 -4.65 4.85
C THR A 437 12.97 -6.08 5.36
N ALA A 438 11.98 -6.86 4.92
CA ALA A 438 11.87 -8.27 5.25
C ALA A 438 13.09 -9.06 4.74
N HIS A 439 13.48 -8.84 3.48
CA HIS A 439 14.66 -9.47 2.89
C HIS A 439 15.97 -9.10 3.61
N ALA A 440 16.13 -7.82 4.00
CA ALA A 440 17.28 -7.37 4.79
C ALA A 440 17.37 -8.08 6.15
N ASN A 441 16.24 -8.57 6.69
CA ASN A 441 16.16 -9.37 7.90
C ASN A 441 16.12 -10.89 7.61
N GLY A 442 16.48 -11.32 6.40
CA GLY A 442 16.53 -12.73 6.01
C GLY A 442 15.17 -13.41 5.87
N LYS A 443 14.08 -12.66 5.78
CA LYS A 443 12.71 -13.19 5.73
C LYS A 443 12.13 -13.09 4.32
N LYS A 444 11.43 -14.15 3.89
CA LYS A 444 10.69 -14.16 2.62
C LYS A 444 9.32 -13.49 2.77
N VAL A 445 8.72 -13.09 1.64
CA VAL A 445 7.36 -12.51 1.62
C VAL A 445 6.51 -13.19 0.54
N TYR A 446 5.41 -13.78 0.96
CA TYR A 446 4.38 -14.35 0.11
C TYR A 446 3.15 -13.44 0.10
N LEU A 447 2.62 -13.11 -1.08
CA LEU A 447 1.48 -12.20 -1.22
C LEU A 447 0.19 -12.97 -1.52
N TRP A 448 -0.92 -12.63 -0.83
CA TRP A 448 -2.24 -13.25 -0.99
C TRP A 448 -3.37 -12.21 -1.06
N THR A 449 -4.52 -12.44 -1.71
CA THR A 449 -4.76 -13.49 -2.69
C THR A 449 -4.60 -12.90 -4.09
N ILE A 450 -3.77 -13.52 -4.92
CA ILE A 450 -3.35 -13.01 -6.22
C ILE A 450 -4.05 -13.82 -7.33
N ASN A 451 -5.18 -13.33 -7.85
CA ASN A 451 -6.01 -14.08 -8.81
C ASN A 451 -6.00 -13.52 -10.23
N SER A 452 -5.15 -12.52 -10.51
CA SER A 452 -5.04 -11.97 -11.86
C SER A 452 -3.59 -11.84 -12.34
N PRO A 453 -3.32 -12.00 -13.65
CA PRO A 453 -2.01 -11.79 -14.24
C PRO A 453 -1.38 -10.43 -13.89
N LYS A 454 -2.20 -9.39 -13.83
CA LYS A 454 -1.75 -8.05 -13.47
C LYS A 454 -1.24 -7.98 -12.03
N GLN A 455 -1.92 -8.63 -11.09
CA GLN A 455 -1.49 -8.70 -9.68
C GLN A 455 -0.21 -9.53 -9.53
N ALA A 456 -0.11 -10.67 -10.25
CA ALA A 456 1.09 -11.51 -10.24
C ALA A 456 2.33 -10.76 -10.75
N LEU A 457 2.16 -10.02 -11.84
CA LEU A 457 3.22 -9.17 -12.38
C LEU A 457 3.61 -8.05 -11.41
N MET A 458 2.64 -7.44 -10.72
CA MET A 458 2.92 -6.44 -9.67
C MET A 458 3.67 -7.06 -8.48
N ALA A 459 3.27 -8.25 -8.03
CA ALA A 459 3.95 -8.97 -6.95
C ALA A 459 5.42 -9.25 -7.31
N TRP A 460 5.69 -9.68 -8.54
CA TRP A 460 7.05 -9.87 -9.04
C TRP A 460 7.87 -8.58 -9.03
N VAL A 461 7.32 -7.46 -9.53
CA VAL A 461 8.02 -6.16 -9.54
C VAL A 461 8.26 -5.62 -8.13
N LEU A 462 7.37 -5.90 -7.18
CA LEU A 462 7.57 -5.55 -5.76
C LEU A 462 8.68 -6.39 -5.10
N GLY A 463 9.05 -7.53 -5.71
CA GLY A 463 10.07 -8.44 -5.21
C GLY A 463 9.52 -9.54 -4.30
N ALA A 464 8.24 -9.89 -4.42
CA ALA A 464 7.66 -10.98 -3.64
C ALA A 464 8.32 -12.33 -3.96
N ASP A 465 8.57 -13.16 -2.93
CA ASP A 465 9.14 -14.50 -3.08
C ASP A 465 8.11 -15.54 -3.51
N GLY A 466 6.82 -15.27 -3.24
CA GLY A 466 5.74 -16.15 -3.65
C GLY A 466 4.39 -15.42 -3.76
N VAL A 467 3.46 -16.06 -4.45
CA VAL A 467 2.07 -15.61 -4.60
C VAL A 467 1.13 -16.76 -4.26
N ILE A 468 0.20 -16.51 -3.34
CA ILE A 468 -0.86 -17.44 -2.95
C ILE A 468 -2.09 -17.08 -3.77
N THR A 469 -2.64 -18.05 -4.51
CA THR A 469 -3.66 -17.81 -5.54
C THR A 469 -4.68 -18.94 -5.62
N ASP A 470 -5.93 -18.57 -5.93
CA ASP A 470 -7.00 -19.53 -6.27
C ASP A 470 -6.87 -20.05 -7.73
N GLU A 471 -5.95 -19.49 -8.54
CA GLU A 471 -5.81 -19.72 -9.98
C GLU A 471 -4.35 -20.08 -10.36
N PRO A 472 -3.73 -21.09 -9.71
CA PRO A 472 -2.29 -21.34 -9.88
C PRO A 472 -1.87 -21.58 -11.35
N SER A 473 -2.59 -22.39 -12.13
CA SER A 473 -2.27 -22.62 -13.54
C SER A 473 -2.29 -21.35 -14.38
N LYS A 474 -3.25 -20.47 -14.14
CA LYS A 474 -3.38 -19.18 -14.84
C LYS A 474 -2.25 -18.22 -14.46
N ILE A 475 -1.89 -18.16 -13.18
CA ILE A 475 -0.84 -17.30 -12.68
C ILE A 475 0.52 -17.78 -13.16
N GLU A 476 0.80 -19.08 -13.11
CA GLU A 476 2.03 -19.67 -13.63
C GLU A 476 2.23 -19.37 -15.11
N LYS A 477 1.19 -19.60 -15.92
CA LYS A 477 1.21 -19.25 -17.34
C LYS A 477 1.50 -17.77 -17.57
N SER A 478 0.93 -16.88 -16.75
CA SER A 478 1.14 -15.44 -16.87
C SER A 478 2.55 -14.98 -16.48
N LEU A 479 3.21 -15.69 -15.57
CA LEU A 479 4.59 -15.45 -15.15
C LEU A 479 5.61 -16.12 -16.07
N ALA A 480 5.20 -17.03 -16.94
CA ALA A 480 6.08 -17.66 -17.91
C ALA A 480 6.66 -16.67 -18.95
N ASP A 481 5.96 -15.56 -19.22
CA ASP A 481 6.51 -14.43 -20.02
C ASP A 481 7.51 -13.63 -19.17
N ARG A 482 8.76 -14.10 -19.18
CA ARG A 482 9.91 -13.50 -18.47
C ARG A 482 10.54 -12.33 -19.21
N SER A 483 9.86 -11.71 -20.18
CA SER A 483 10.48 -10.66 -20.97
C SER A 483 10.82 -9.44 -20.09
N SER A 484 12.06 -8.97 -20.22
CA SER A 484 12.50 -7.72 -19.58
C SER A 484 11.59 -6.55 -19.94
N LYS A 485 10.95 -6.59 -21.10
CA LYS A 485 9.98 -5.59 -21.56
C LYS A 485 8.70 -5.62 -20.74
N THR A 486 8.15 -6.80 -20.43
CA THR A 486 6.96 -6.96 -19.59
C THR A 486 7.23 -6.47 -18.18
N TYR A 487 8.37 -6.84 -17.59
CA TYR A 487 8.80 -6.36 -16.29
C TYR A 487 8.97 -4.84 -16.28
N LEU A 488 9.69 -4.27 -17.26
CA LEU A 488 9.93 -2.83 -17.36
C LEU A 488 8.61 -2.03 -17.39
N LYS A 489 7.64 -2.47 -18.19
CA LYS A 489 6.32 -1.82 -18.26
C LYS A 489 5.57 -1.86 -16.94
N ALA A 490 5.63 -2.98 -16.24
CA ALA A 490 4.99 -3.12 -14.93
C ALA A 490 5.70 -2.27 -13.87
N ASN A 491 7.03 -2.27 -13.85
CA ASN A 491 7.84 -1.45 -12.96
C ASN A 491 7.57 0.05 -13.19
N LEU A 492 7.54 0.48 -14.46
CA LEU A 492 7.18 1.85 -14.82
C LEU A 492 5.77 2.23 -14.32
N LYS A 493 4.78 1.34 -14.47
CA LYS A 493 3.42 1.59 -13.95
C LYS A 493 3.40 1.79 -12.43
N LEU A 494 4.18 1.00 -11.68
CA LEU A 494 4.29 1.15 -10.23
C LEU A 494 5.00 2.46 -9.86
N TYR A 495 6.07 2.80 -10.57
CA TYR A 495 6.79 4.06 -10.40
C TYR A 495 5.87 5.28 -10.61
N LEU A 496 5.08 5.30 -11.69
CA LEU A 496 4.16 6.39 -11.97
C LEU A 496 3.04 6.51 -10.92
N LYS A 497 2.70 5.43 -10.24
CA LYS A 497 1.75 5.42 -9.13
C LYS A 497 2.36 5.81 -7.78
N GLY A 498 3.68 6.03 -7.72
CA GLY A 498 4.40 6.29 -6.47
C GLY A 498 4.41 5.10 -5.51
N MET A 499 4.40 3.87 -6.04
CA MET A 499 4.42 2.63 -5.25
C MET A 499 5.85 2.03 -5.11
N ILE A 500 6.83 2.60 -5.83
CA ILE A 500 8.26 2.23 -5.78
C ILE A 500 9.14 3.46 -5.92
#